data_c3cb9a2bd5e241a60cad2c3e8db716f8
#
_entry.id   c3cb9a2bd5e241a60cad2c3e8db716f8
#
_cell.length_a   1.000
_cell.length_b   1.000
_cell.length_c   1.000
_cell.angle_alpha   90.00
_cell.angle_beta   90.00
_cell.angle_gamma   90.00
#
_symmetry.space_group_name_H-M   'P 1'
#
loop_
_entity.id
_entity.type
_entity.pdbx_description
1 polymer ?
#
loop_
_entity_poly.entity_id
_entity_poly.type
_entity_poly.pdbx_seq_one_letter_code
_entity_poly.pdbx_strand_id
1 'polypeptide(L)'
;MRYKKISALILSLLLVMSLGTTAFAATSTTATVPVTLTVSNEYRSVNVTVPAALPVYVINGTVVVADNAKIINNSKTSAIQVTNVSVTDGAYKVGSYDNFSGSKTIALKINGCTTKGAGNMSLANGAFPVIKAEASQPLTYFAKISGDAPNAKDVNAANVVFTIAIVD
;
A
#
# COMPACT_ATOMS: atom_id res chain seq x y z
N MET A 1 12.65 49.93 -13.72
CA MET A 1 12.30 48.78 -14.58
C MET A 1 12.61 47.39 -14.01
N ARG A 2 13.12 47.26 -12.78
CA ARG A 2 13.46 45.96 -12.19
C ARG A 2 12.30 45.23 -11.46
N TYR A 3 11.28 45.95 -11.02
CA TYR A 3 10.17 45.37 -10.25
C TYR A 3 9.12 44.63 -11.08
N LYS A 4 8.96 44.90 -12.36
CA LYS A 4 7.98 44.22 -13.24
C LYS A 4 8.35 42.79 -13.55
N LYS A 5 9.65 42.43 -13.52
CA LYS A 5 10.13 41.05 -13.78
C LYS A 5 9.94 40.13 -12.56
N ILE A 6 10.00 40.68 -11.35
CA ILE A 6 9.84 39.92 -10.12
C ILE A 6 8.37 39.54 -9.89
N SER A 7 7.44 40.47 -10.22
CA SER A 7 6.02 40.22 -10.12
C SER A 7 5.52 39.14 -11.08
N ALA A 8 6.10 39.03 -12.28
CA ALA A 8 5.76 37.96 -13.22
C ALA A 8 6.26 36.57 -12.75
N LEU A 9 7.41 36.53 -12.09
CA LEU A 9 7.96 35.28 -11.56
C LEU A 9 7.13 34.74 -10.38
N ILE A 10 6.69 35.61 -9.48
CA ILE A 10 5.85 35.25 -8.35
C ILE A 10 4.47 34.79 -8.83
N LEU A 11 3.91 35.44 -9.85
CA LEU A 11 2.60 35.08 -10.39
C LEU A 11 2.63 33.74 -11.13
N SER A 12 3.74 33.43 -11.82
CA SER A 12 3.90 32.13 -12.48
C SER A 12 4.08 31.00 -11.48
N LEU A 13 4.74 31.25 -10.34
CA LEU A 13 4.91 30.24 -9.28
C LEU A 13 3.59 29.94 -8.57
N LEU A 14 2.75 30.95 -8.33
CA LEU A 14 1.41 30.77 -7.76
C LEU A 14 0.46 30.02 -8.70
N LEU A 15 0.59 30.19 -10.01
CA LEU A 15 -0.24 29.49 -10.99
C LEU A 15 0.11 28.00 -11.09
N VAL A 16 1.38 27.66 -10.93
CA VAL A 16 1.81 26.24 -10.93
C VAL A 16 1.33 25.51 -9.67
N MET A 17 1.22 26.20 -8.52
CA MET A 17 0.67 25.58 -7.31
C MET A 17 -0.83 25.36 -7.37
N SER A 18 -1.58 26.12 -8.17
CA SER A 18 -3.04 25.97 -8.30
C SER A 18 -3.45 24.86 -9.27
N LEU A 19 -2.53 24.38 -10.14
CA LEU A 19 -2.79 23.30 -11.08
C LEU A 19 -2.43 21.90 -10.54
N GLY A 20 -1.82 21.83 -9.36
CA GLY A 20 -1.41 20.56 -8.73
C GLY A 20 -2.50 19.83 -7.95
N THR A 21 -3.73 20.36 -7.88
CA THR A 21 -4.80 19.74 -7.09
C THR A 21 -5.87 19.04 -7.92
N THR A 22 -5.67 18.87 -9.22
CA THR A 22 -6.64 18.14 -10.04
C THR A 22 -5.98 16.92 -10.67
N ALA A 23 -6.26 15.79 -10.14
CA ALA A 23 -6.47 14.52 -10.82
C ALA A 23 -6.16 13.35 -9.90
N PHE A 24 -6.94 13.19 -8.86
CA PHE A 24 -7.27 11.84 -8.44
C PHE A 24 -8.76 11.63 -8.67
N ALA A 25 -9.13 11.52 -9.95
CA ALA A 25 -10.39 10.91 -10.30
C ALA A 25 -10.26 9.41 -10.00
N ALA A 26 -10.59 9.03 -8.80
CA ALA A 26 -10.74 7.65 -8.42
C ALA A 26 -11.97 7.10 -9.11
N THR A 27 -11.81 6.36 -10.19
CA THR A 27 -12.76 5.33 -10.53
C THR A 27 -12.65 4.25 -9.48
N SER A 28 -13.72 4.09 -8.74
CA SER A 28 -13.93 3.30 -7.56
C SER A 28 -13.38 1.87 -7.62
N THR A 29 -12.26 1.69 -6.96
CA THR A 29 -11.95 0.54 -6.13
C THR A 29 -11.19 1.10 -4.95
N THR A 30 -11.85 1.16 -3.81
CA THR A 30 -11.37 1.83 -2.60
C THR A 30 -10.15 1.12 -2.02
N ALA A 31 -8.97 1.47 -2.51
CA ALA A 31 -7.74 1.27 -1.75
C ALA A 31 -7.48 2.59 -1.01
N THR A 32 -7.98 2.71 0.22
CA THR A 32 -7.67 3.86 1.06
C THR A 32 -6.24 3.70 1.54
N VAL A 33 -5.31 4.36 0.86
CA VAL A 33 -3.94 4.51 1.36
C VAL A 33 -3.89 5.86 2.07
N PRO A 34 -3.84 5.92 3.41
CA PRO A 34 -3.64 7.18 4.11
C PRO A 34 -2.20 7.65 3.84
N VAL A 35 -2.05 8.77 3.14
CA VAL A 35 -0.78 9.47 3.03
C VAL A 35 -0.70 10.45 4.19
N THR A 36 0.14 10.17 5.18
CA THR A 36 0.43 11.13 6.23
C THR A 36 1.50 12.09 5.73
N LEU A 37 1.11 13.33 5.43
CA LEU A 37 2.02 14.40 5.04
C LEU A 37 2.62 15.03 6.31
N THR A 38 3.90 14.78 6.57
CA THR A 38 4.66 15.56 7.55
C THR A 38 5.38 16.69 6.82
N VAL A 39 4.96 17.93 7.05
CA VAL A 39 5.63 19.11 6.48
C VAL A 39 6.86 19.41 7.33
N SER A 40 8.04 19.02 6.87
CA SER A 40 9.32 19.60 7.34
C SER A 40 9.69 20.75 6.37
N ASN A 41 10.53 21.70 6.84
CA ASN A 41 10.96 22.85 6.03
C ASN A 41 11.75 22.49 4.76
N GLU A 42 12.00 21.23 4.51
CA GLU A 42 12.46 20.69 3.24
C GLU A 42 11.27 20.01 2.56
N TYR A 43 10.91 20.45 1.37
CA TYR A 43 9.84 19.86 0.56
C TYR A 43 10.23 18.45 0.12
N ARG A 44 10.00 17.47 0.99
CA ARG A 44 10.16 16.05 0.66
C ARG A 44 8.81 15.51 0.24
N SER A 45 8.66 15.20 -1.03
CA SER A 45 7.45 14.57 -1.54
C SER A 45 7.59 13.05 -1.55
N VAL A 46 6.61 12.34 -1.01
CA VAL A 46 6.49 10.89 -1.16
C VAL A 46 5.75 10.60 -2.45
N ASN A 47 6.40 9.90 -3.36
CA ASN A 47 5.77 9.36 -4.55
C ASN A 47 5.97 7.84 -4.54
N VAL A 48 4.90 7.08 -4.28
CA VAL A 48 4.95 5.63 -4.08
C VAL A 48 3.87 4.95 -4.91
N THR A 49 4.24 3.87 -5.56
CA THR A 49 3.29 2.94 -6.16
C THR A 49 3.21 1.68 -5.29
N VAL A 50 2.01 1.36 -4.83
CA VAL A 50 1.69 0.08 -4.18
C VAL A 50 0.86 -0.79 -5.10
N PRO A 51 0.82 -2.13 -4.93
CA PRO A 51 -0.05 -2.97 -5.74
C PRO A 51 -1.51 -2.56 -5.59
N ALA A 52 -2.21 -2.46 -6.71
CA ALA A 52 -3.66 -2.19 -6.73
C ALA A 52 -4.47 -3.34 -6.11
N ALA A 53 -3.94 -4.57 -6.16
CA ALA A 53 -4.50 -5.75 -5.55
C ALA A 53 -3.40 -6.77 -5.23
N LEU A 54 -3.68 -7.67 -4.30
CA LEU A 54 -2.92 -8.89 -4.03
C LEU A 54 -3.80 -10.09 -4.43
N PRO A 55 -3.77 -10.54 -5.70
CA PRO A 55 -4.65 -11.58 -6.19
C PRO A 55 -4.42 -12.91 -5.49
N VAL A 56 -5.50 -13.56 -5.08
CA VAL A 56 -5.49 -14.89 -4.48
C VAL A 56 -6.48 -15.77 -5.25
N TYR A 57 -6.00 -16.87 -5.77
CA TYR A 57 -6.79 -17.82 -6.53
C TYR A 57 -6.90 -19.13 -5.75
N VAL A 58 -8.05 -19.78 -5.84
CA VAL A 58 -8.24 -21.15 -5.38
C VAL A 58 -8.51 -22.01 -6.61
N ILE A 59 -7.57 -22.86 -6.94
CA ILE A 59 -7.64 -23.74 -8.11
C ILE A 59 -7.56 -25.17 -7.60
N ASN A 60 -8.66 -25.94 -7.79
CA ASN A 60 -8.76 -27.33 -7.32
C ASN A 60 -8.40 -27.48 -5.82
N GLY A 61 -8.84 -26.54 -4.99
CA GLY A 61 -8.56 -26.54 -3.55
C GLY A 61 -7.16 -26.04 -3.17
N THR A 62 -6.31 -25.72 -4.14
CA THR A 62 -4.98 -25.17 -3.89
C THR A 62 -5.00 -23.64 -3.99
N VAL A 63 -4.45 -22.97 -2.99
CA VAL A 63 -4.32 -21.51 -2.98
C VAL A 63 -3.08 -21.11 -3.77
N VAL A 64 -3.27 -20.25 -4.76
CA VAL A 64 -2.23 -19.69 -5.61
C VAL A 64 -2.26 -18.17 -5.52
N VAL A 65 -1.11 -17.55 -5.42
CA VAL A 65 -0.94 -16.08 -5.33
C VAL A 65 -0.04 -15.58 -6.47
N ALA A 66 -0.13 -14.30 -6.79
CA ALA A 66 0.77 -13.69 -7.76
C ALA A 66 2.16 -13.45 -7.14
N ASP A 67 3.20 -13.51 -7.93
CA ASP A 67 4.62 -13.38 -7.54
C ASP A 67 5.25 -12.02 -7.94
N ASN A 68 4.49 -11.16 -8.62
CA ASN A 68 4.98 -9.91 -9.19
C ASN A 68 4.61 -8.66 -8.38
N ALA A 69 4.07 -8.82 -7.18
CA ALA A 69 3.70 -7.70 -6.31
C ALA A 69 4.96 -6.97 -5.81
N LYS A 70 4.94 -5.65 -5.82
CA LYS A 70 6.06 -4.80 -5.36
C LYS A 70 5.58 -3.43 -4.92
N ILE A 71 6.33 -2.82 -4.00
CA ILE A 71 6.22 -1.40 -3.66
C ILE A 71 7.34 -0.67 -4.41
N ILE A 72 7.01 0.43 -5.08
CA ILE A 72 7.98 1.21 -5.85
C ILE A 72 8.07 2.60 -5.22
N ASN A 73 9.27 3.02 -4.89
CA ASN A 73 9.56 4.40 -4.50
C ASN A 73 9.91 5.20 -5.77
N ASN A 74 8.98 6.04 -6.22
CA ASN A 74 9.19 6.92 -7.37
C ASN A 74 9.81 8.28 -6.97
N SER A 75 10.10 8.50 -5.69
CA SER A 75 10.76 9.73 -5.22
C SER A 75 12.19 9.78 -5.76
N LYS A 76 12.65 10.96 -6.17
CA LYS A 76 14.00 11.15 -6.71
C LYS A 76 15.08 11.27 -5.64
N THR A 77 14.72 11.70 -4.43
CA THR A 77 15.69 12.09 -3.40
C THR A 77 15.45 11.44 -2.05
N SER A 78 14.23 10.98 -1.76
CA SER A 78 13.87 10.48 -0.43
C SER A 78 13.79 8.96 -0.41
N ALA A 79 14.39 8.34 0.57
CA ALA A 79 14.15 6.94 0.89
C ALA A 79 12.84 6.79 1.67
N ILE A 80 12.20 5.64 1.56
CA ILE A 80 10.95 5.33 2.26
C ILE A 80 11.04 3.98 2.98
N GLN A 81 10.15 3.79 3.95
CA GLN A 81 10.00 2.50 4.61
C GLN A 81 8.53 2.24 4.93
N VAL A 82 8.09 0.99 4.82
CA VAL A 82 6.81 0.55 5.38
C VAL A 82 6.97 0.42 6.89
N THR A 83 6.23 1.24 7.62
CA THR A 83 6.29 1.29 9.11
C THR A 83 5.15 0.53 9.76
N ASN A 84 4.06 0.28 9.04
CA ASN A 84 2.95 -0.54 9.51
C ASN A 84 2.25 -1.22 8.33
N VAL A 85 1.71 -2.40 8.59
CA VAL A 85 0.78 -3.11 7.70
C VAL A 85 -0.43 -3.49 8.52
N SER A 86 -1.61 -3.08 8.09
CA SER A 86 -2.85 -3.51 8.71
C SER A 86 -3.74 -4.23 7.71
N VAL A 87 -4.51 -5.19 8.19
CA VAL A 87 -5.45 -5.96 7.38
C VAL A 87 -6.83 -5.86 8.01
N THR A 88 -7.83 -5.52 7.21
CA THR A 88 -9.22 -5.42 7.65
C THR A 88 -10.10 -6.38 6.87
N ASP A 89 -11.22 -6.74 7.48
CA ASP A 89 -12.22 -7.59 6.86
C ASP A 89 -12.74 -6.96 5.57
N GLY A 90 -13.01 -7.83 4.61
CA GLY A 90 -13.81 -7.54 3.42
C GLY A 90 -15.02 -8.46 3.40
N ALA A 91 -15.20 -9.21 2.30
CA ALA A 91 -16.22 -10.25 2.24
C ALA A 91 -15.89 -11.46 3.11
N TYR A 92 -14.65 -11.61 3.53
CA TYR A 92 -14.16 -12.64 4.45
C TYR A 92 -13.66 -12.00 5.74
N LYS A 93 -13.75 -12.74 6.85
CA LYS A 93 -13.12 -12.34 8.11
C LYS A 93 -11.61 -12.61 8.04
N VAL A 94 -10.82 -11.69 8.54
CA VAL A 94 -9.38 -11.89 8.67
C VAL A 94 -9.10 -12.75 9.90
N GLY A 95 -8.51 -13.92 9.67
CA GLY A 95 -8.15 -14.88 10.72
C GLY A 95 -6.65 -14.89 11.02
N SER A 96 -6.28 -15.74 11.99
CA SER A 96 -4.88 -16.04 12.30
C SER A 96 -4.29 -16.94 11.20
N TYR A 97 -3.14 -16.58 10.68
CA TYR A 97 -2.43 -17.38 9.69
C TYR A 97 -1.86 -18.66 10.32
N ASP A 98 -1.33 -18.54 11.53
CA ASP A 98 -0.64 -19.63 12.21
C ASP A 98 -1.66 -20.63 12.81
N ASN A 99 -2.79 -20.13 13.35
CA ASN A 99 -3.89 -20.90 13.90
C ASN A 99 -5.14 -20.74 13.03
N PHE A 100 -5.01 -21.08 11.74
CA PHE A 100 -6.08 -20.86 10.77
C PHE A 100 -7.29 -21.74 11.02
N SER A 101 -8.45 -21.12 11.21
CA SER A 101 -9.74 -21.79 11.45
C SER A 101 -10.91 -20.86 11.12
N GLY A 102 -12.10 -21.41 11.13
CA GLY A 102 -13.35 -20.67 10.92
C GLY A 102 -13.89 -20.79 9.50
N SER A 103 -15.16 -20.44 9.33
CA SER A 103 -15.84 -20.38 8.05
C SER A 103 -15.72 -18.98 7.46
N LYS A 104 -15.72 -18.86 6.15
CA LYS A 104 -15.63 -17.59 5.42
C LYS A 104 -14.47 -16.71 5.93
N THR A 105 -13.32 -17.36 6.13
CA THR A 105 -12.12 -16.75 6.72
C THR A 105 -10.98 -16.72 5.70
N ILE A 106 -10.20 -15.64 5.71
CA ILE A 106 -8.94 -15.48 5.00
C ILE A 106 -7.84 -15.14 6.01
N ALA A 107 -6.63 -15.63 5.80
CA ALA A 107 -5.46 -15.21 6.56
C ALA A 107 -4.29 -14.99 5.62
N LEU A 108 -3.47 -13.98 5.92
CA LEU A 108 -2.37 -13.54 5.06
C LEU A 108 -1.04 -13.65 5.77
N LYS A 109 -0.01 -13.96 4.98
CA LYS A 109 1.40 -13.82 5.36
C LYS A 109 2.05 -12.92 4.32
N ILE A 110 2.62 -11.77 4.73
CA ILE A 110 3.23 -10.77 3.84
C ILE A 110 4.66 -10.53 4.33
N ASN A 111 5.64 -10.73 3.47
CA ASN A 111 7.08 -10.63 3.80
C ASN A 111 7.44 -11.33 5.11
N GLY A 112 6.88 -12.53 5.33
CA GLY A 112 7.12 -13.31 6.54
C GLY A 112 6.23 -12.94 7.74
N CYS A 113 5.61 -11.78 7.78
CA CYS A 113 4.69 -11.36 8.83
C CYS A 113 3.31 -11.98 8.63
N THR A 114 2.66 -12.43 9.72
CA THR A 114 1.39 -13.15 9.66
C THR A 114 0.25 -12.36 10.30
N THR A 115 -0.96 -12.48 9.75
CA THR A 115 -2.17 -11.99 10.40
C THR A 115 -2.47 -12.81 11.65
N LYS A 116 -2.93 -12.15 12.71
CA LYS A 116 -3.46 -12.78 13.93
C LYS A 116 -4.99 -12.57 14.08
N GLY A 117 -5.58 -11.90 13.13
CA GLY A 117 -6.94 -11.40 13.01
C GLY A 117 -6.92 -10.10 12.24
N ALA A 118 -8.06 -9.39 12.18
CA ALA A 118 -8.11 -8.03 11.63
C ALA A 118 -7.31 -7.06 12.51
N GLY A 119 -6.60 -6.12 11.89
CA GLY A 119 -5.80 -5.10 12.55
C GLY A 119 -4.34 -5.08 12.08
N ASN A 120 -3.47 -4.49 12.90
CA ASN A 120 -2.05 -4.35 12.58
C ASN A 120 -1.31 -5.69 12.66
N MET A 121 -0.47 -5.92 11.67
CA MET A 121 0.46 -7.06 11.68
C MET A 121 1.69 -6.72 12.54
N SER A 122 2.20 -7.70 13.28
CA SER A 122 3.52 -7.56 13.92
C SER A 122 4.60 -7.70 12.87
N LEU A 123 5.28 -6.59 12.55
CA LEU A 123 6.34 -6.60 11.56
C LEU A 123 7.61 -7.19 12.16
N ALA A 124 8.13 -8.25 11.53
CA ALA A 124 9.42 -8.81 11.87
C ALA A 124 10.55 -7.83 11.44
N ASN A 125 11.65 -7.84 12.17
CA ASN A 125 12.82 -7.06 11.80
C ASN A 125 13.30 -7.43 10.38
N GLY A 126 13.52 -6.43 9.54
CA GLY A 126 13.95 -6.62 8.16
C GLY A 126 12.86 -7.08 7.16
N ALA A 127 11.61 -7.31 7.60
CA ALA A 127 10.51 -7.67 6.71
C ALA A 127 10.21 -6.61 5.65
N PHE A 128 10.40 -5.34 6.02
CA PHE A 128 10.24 -4.19 5.14
C PHE A 128 11.48 -3.30 5.25
N PRO A 129 12.54 -3.59 4.47
CA PRO A 129 13.74 -2.77 4.45
C PRO A 129 13.45 -1.40 3.86
N VAL A 130 14.38 -0.47 4.07
CA VAL A 130 14.34 0.86 3.46
C VAL A 130 14.41 0.72 1.94
N ILE A 131 13.50 1.39 1.25
CA ILE A 131 13.43 1.46 -0.21
C ILE A 131 14.06 2.80 -0.62
N LYS A 132 15.24 2.74 -1.22
CA LYS A 132 15.94 3.93 -1.71
C LYS A 132 15.12 4.66 -2.78
N ALA A 133 15.47 5.92 -3.04
CA ALA A 133 14.92 6.68 -4.15
C ALA A 133 15.02 5.87 -5.47
N GLU A 134 13.97 5.92 -6.28
CA GLU A 134 13.87 5.25 -7.60
C GLU A 134 14.04 3.71 -7.55
N ALA A 135 13.89 3.09 -6.37
CA ALA A 135 14.01 1.66 -6.18
C ALA A 135 12.66 0.99 -5.91
N SER A 136 12.64 -0.34 -5.95
CA SER A 136 11.45 -1.12 -5.62
C SER A 136 11.79 -2.26 -4.65
N GLN A 137 10.79 -2.64 -3.85
CA GLN A 137 10.83 -3.76 -2.92
C GLN A 137 9.78 -4.79 -3.34
N PRO A 138 10.17 -6.02 -3.68
CA PRO A 138 9.22 -7.11 -3.91
C PRO A 138 8.40 -7.40 -2.65
N LEU A 139 7.14 -7.74 -2.84
CA LEU A 139 6.24 -8.25 -1.81
C LEU A 139 6.00 -9.74 -2.04
N THR A 140 6.51 -10.56 -1.13
CA THR A 140 6.16 -11.97 -1.08
C THR A 140 4.95 -12.15 -0.18
N TYR A 141 3.88 -12.74 -0.68
CA TYR A 141 2.71 -13.00 0.14
C TYR A 141 2.14 -14.39 -0.08
N PHE A 142 1.42 -14.88 0.93
CA PHE A 142 0.71 -16.14 0.92
C PHE A 142 -0.65 -15.93 1.58
N ALA A 143 -1.61 -16.77 1.21
CA ALA A 143 -2.94 -16.75 1.81
C ALA A 143 -3.39 -18.13 2.23
N LYS A 144 -4.25 -18.18 3.24
CA LYS A 144 -5.08 -19.32 3.59
C LYS A 144 -6.54 -18.88 3.47
N ILE A 145 -7.38 -19.72 2.87
CA ILE A 145 -8.80 -19.47 2.69
C ILE A 145 -9.57 -20.68 3.19
N SER A 146 -10.67 -20.45 3.89
CA SER A 146 -11.54 -21.52 4.38
C SER A 146 -12.13 -22.32 3.20
N GLY A 147 -12.25 -23.63 3.37
CA GLY A 147 -12.71 -24.54 2.30
C GLY A 147 -14.18 -24.37 1.90
N ASP A 148 -14.94 -23.61 2.69
CA ASP A 148 -16.32 -23.21 2.41
C ASP A 148 -16.44 -21.91 1.58
N ALA A 149 -15.31 -21.42 1.05
CA ALA A 149 -15.30 -20.25 0.18
C ALA A 149 -16.18 -20.53 -1.06
N PRO A 150 -17.21 -19.71 -1.31
CA PRO A 150 -18.04 -19.90 -2.50
C PRO A 150 -17.22 -19.71 -3.77
N ASN A 151 -17.66 -20.31 -4.87
CA ASN A 151 -17.13 -20.02 -6.21
C ASN A 151 -17.40 -18.54 -6.54
N ALA A 152 -16.51 -17.67 -6.15
CA ALA A 152 -16.61 -16.23 -6.29
C ALA A 152 -15.56 -15.76 -7.28
N LYS A 153 -15.95 -14.86 -8.17
CA LYS A 153 -15.07 -14.17 -9.09
C LYS A 153 -14.94 -12.72 -8.61
N ASP A 154 -13.70 -12.22 -8.53
CA ASP A 154 -13.37 -10.82 -8.24
C ASP A 154 -13.99 -10.28 -6.92
N VAL A 155 -13.96 -11.10 -5.87
CA VAL A 155 -14.44 -10.69 -4.55
C VAL A 155 -13.33 -9.99 -3.78
N ASN A 156 -13.62 -8.81 -3.23
CA ASN A 156 -12.74 -8.16 -2.25
C ASN A 156 -12.79 -8.94 -0.92
N ALA A 157 -11.88 -9.90 -0.76
CA ALA A 157 -11.87 -10.79 0.41
C ALA A 157 -11.40 -10.09 1.69
N ALA A 158 -10.38 -9.21 1.60
CA ALA A 158 -9.84 -8.43 2.70
C ALA A 158 -9.13 -7.18 2.15
N ASN A 159 -8.91 -6.17 2.99
CA ASN A 159 -8.16 -4.98 2.61
C ASN A 159 -6.81 -4.97 3.34
N VAL A 160 -5.73 -4.68 2.62
CA VAL A 160 -4.39 -4.50 3.17
C VAL A 160 -4.00 -3.04 3.05
N VAL A 161 -3.58 -2.44 4.16
CA VAL A 161 -3.14 -1.04 4.22
C VAL A 161 -1.67 -1.00 4.62
N PHE A 162 -0.83 -0.39 3.79
CA PHE A 162 0.57 -0.10 4.07
C PHE A 162 0.71 1.34 4.53
N THR A 163 1.25 1.54 5.74
CA THR A 163 1.69 2.87 6.19
C THR A 163 3.14 3.05 5.81
N ILE A 164 3.44 4.11 5.06
CA ILE A 164 4.77 4.35 4.51
C ILE A 164 5.26 5.70 5.02
N ALA A 165 6.49 5.74 5.52
CA ALA A 165 7.15 6.96 5.99
C ALA A 165 8.41 7.24 5.17
N ILE A 166 8.80 8.53 5.09
CA ILE A 166 10.14 8.93 4.66
C ILE A 166 11.11 8.55 5.77
N VAL A 167 12.27 8.04 5.38
CA VAL A 167 13.40 7.78 6.28
C VAL A 167 14.61 8.57 5.81
N ASP A 168 15.35 9.13 6.76
CA ASP A 168 16.58 9.89 6.54
C ASP A 168 17.81 8.98 6.52
#